data_e00809c6657f68d4295c03dc9c49fd5e
#
_entry.id   e00809c6657f68d4295c03dc9c49fd5e
#
_cell.length_a   1.000
_cell.length_b   1.000
_cell.length_c   1.000
_cell.angle_alpha   90.00
_cell.angle_beta   90.00
_cell.angle_gamma   90.00
#
_symmetry.space_group_name_H-M   'P 1'
#
loop_
_entity.id
_entity.type
_entity.pdbx_description
1 polymer ?
#
loop_
_entity_poly.entity_id
_entity_poly.type
_entity_poly.pdbx_seq_one_letter_code
_entity_poly.pdbx_strand_id
1 'polypeptide(L)'
;MKRFSLIIAGILLCCVLYAQDYYKEIETYEYNNLINSINKVQEPIVTDKYIVFTAETGPRFVGIAFDFENYQTIHPFKIKNSRDFNDEIISSIMFFSLERPADLTEISYRLVIDGLWTPDPVNTNNYYDAEIGVSLSKVEIGSTLPVVTGTNSESITRFIYNGESGKTVRIGGNFTNWDSWIYELEETSPGFYEISIPLPQGKYYYNYFLGMKAITDKTNPEKAYTDDGRISSVITVQ
;
A
#
# COMPACT_ATOMS: atom_id res chain seq x y z
N MET A 1 20.32 -44.09 6.81
CA MET A 1 19.18 -43.13 6.64
C MET A 1 19.26 -41.86 7.47
N LYS A 2 19.71 -41.86 8.74
CA LYS A 2 19.78 -40.64 9.61
C LYS A 2 20.80 -39.56 9.14
N ARG A 3 21.88 -39.96 8.44
CA ARG A 3 22.89 -38.95 7.95
C ARG A 3 22.45 -38.17 6.72
N PHE A 4 21.60 -38.73 5.86
CA PHE A 4 21.06 -38.04 4.68
C PHE A 4 20.01 -36.98 5.06
N SER A 5 19.20 -37.23 6.11
CA SER A 5 18.21 -36.26 6.61
C SER A 5 18.86 -35.01 7.20
N LEU A 6 20.03 -35.13 7.83
CA LEU A 6 20.77 -33.98 8.42
C LEU A 6 21.37 -33.07 7.35
N ILE A 7 21.83 -33.61 6.22
CA ILE A 7 22.40 -32.84 5.11
C ILE A 7 21.29 -32.05 4.39
N ILE A 8 20.13 -32.66 4.15
CA ILE A 8 18.97 -31.98 3.51
C ILE A 8 18.44 -30.86 4.41
N ALA A 9 18.33 -31.08 5.72
CA ALA A 9 17.91 -30.03 6.67
C ALA A 9 18.89 -28.85 6.74
N GLY A 10 20.22 -29.13 6.64
CA GLY A 10 21.25 -28.09 6.61
C GLY A 10 21.20 -27.25 5.34
N ILE A 11 20.95 -27.87 4.16
CA ILE A 11 20.82 -27.15 2.88
C ILE A 11 19.55 -26.30 2.86
N LEU A 12 18.41 -26.80 3.37
CA LEU A 12 17.17 -26.04 3.47
C LEU A 12 17.33 -24.81 4.40
N LEU A 13 17.99 -24.98 5.55
CA LEU A 13 18.24 -23.90 6.50
C LEU A 13 19.17 -22.82 5.90
N CYS A 14 20.19 -23.23 5.13
CA CYS A 14 21.08 -22.33 4.45
C CYS A 14 20.35 -21.51 3.37
N CYS A 15 19.46 -22.13 2.59
CA CYS A 15 18.66 -21.44 1.56
C CYS A 15 17.69 -20.41 2.18
N VAL A 16 17.10 -20.70 3.34
CA VAL A 16 16.22 -19.76 4.04
C VAL A 16 17.00 -18.56 4.57
N LEU A 17 18.19 -18.77 5.13
CA LEU A 17 19.05 -17.68 5.61
C LEU A 17 19.52 -16.79 4.46
N TYR A 18 19.95 -17.34 3.33
CA TYR A 18 20.32 -16.57 2.15
C TYR A 18 19.14 -15.77 1.57
N ALA A 19 17.94 -16.33 1.56
CA ALA A 19 16.74 -15.63 1.12
C ALA A 19 16.40 -14.44 2.05
N GLN A 20 16.50 -14.62 3.37
CA GLN A 20 16.27 -13.55 4.34
C GLN A 20 17.29 -12.41 4.20
N ASP A 21 18.58 -12.72 4.02
CA ASP A 21 19.62 -11.72 3.82
C ASP A 21 19.41 -10.94 2.51
N TYR A 22 19.04 -11.62 1.43
CA TYR A 22 18.76 -10.99 0.13
C TYR A 22 17.55 -10.04 0.20
N TYR A 23 16.45 -10.43 0.84
CA TYR A 23 15.28 -9.57 1.04
C TYR A 23 15.62 -8.34 1.91
N LYS A 24 16.39 -8.51 2.97
CA LYS A 24 16.84 -7.41 3.84
C LYS A 24 17.75 -6.43 3.09
N GLU A 25 18.57 -6.90 2.16
CA GLU A 25 19.46 -6.07 1.34
C GLU A 25 18.66 -5.21 0.35
N ILE A 26 17.61 -5.78 -0.29
CA ILE A 26 16.69 -5.05 -1.17
C ILE A 26 15.90 -4.00 -0.39
N GLU A 27 15.34 -4.34 0.77
CA GLU A 27 14.61 -3.40 1.61
C GLU A 27 15.50 -2.23 2.07
N THR A 28 16.74 -2.49 2.41
CA THR A 28 17.72 -1.46 2.77
C THR A 28 18.03 -0.55 1.58
N TYR A 29 18.13 -1.08 0.37
CA TYR A 29 18.36 -0.30 -0.84
C TYR A 29 17.19 0.62 -1.18
N GLU A 30 15.96 0.11 -1.17
CA GLU A 30 14.74 0.90 -1.40
C GLU A 30 14.59 2.02 -0.36
N TYR A 31 14.80 1.72 0.91
CA TYR A 31 14.80 2.69 2.00
C TYR A 31 15.84 3.79 1.79
N ASN A 32 17.08 3.41 1.47
CA ASN A 32 18.16 4.38 1.26
C ASN A 32 17.87 5.27 0.04
N ASN A 33 17.33 4.71 -1.05
CA ASN A 33 16.92 5.49 -2.21
C ASN A 33 15.82 6.50 -1.85
N LEU A 34 14.81 6.09 -1.08
CA LEU A 34 13.76 6.95 -0.61
C LEU A 34 14.32 8.12 0.20
N ILE A 35 15.16 7.82 1.22
CA ILE A 35 15.76 8.87 2.03
C ILE A 35 16.69 9.78 1.20
N ASN A 36 17.45 9.22 0.26
CA ASN A 36 18.32 10.02 -0.61
C ASN A 36 17.54 10.94 -1.56
N SER A 37 16.32 10.58 -1.93
CA SER A 37 15.46 11.41 -2.78
C SER A 37 14.91 12.67 -2.09
N ILE A 38 14.91 12.71 -0.75
CA ILE A 38 14.43 13.85 0.02
C ILE A 38 15.45 15.00 -0.11
N ASN A 39 15.06 16.09 -0.75
CA ASN A 39 15.92 17.23 -1.02
C ASN A 39 15.38 18.56 -0.47
N LYS A 40 14.18 18.57 0.09
CA LYS A 40 13.52 19.73 0.70
C LYS A 40 12.54 19.29 1.77
N VAL A 41 12.20 20.21 2.67
CA VAL A 41 11.09 20.05 3.61
C VAL A 41 9.77 20.15 2.84
N GLN A 42 8.88 19.21 3.05
CA GLN A 42 7.59 19.10 2.34
C GLN A 42 6.58 18.28 3.13
N GLU A 43 5.34 18.28 2.66
CA GLU A 43 4.27 17.41 3.19
C GLU A 43 4.71 15.95 3.27
N PRO A 44 4.07 15.14 4.14
CA PRO A 44 4.41 13.73 4.31
C PRO A 44 4.42 12.96 2.98
N ILE A 45 5.51 12.24 2.73
CA ILE A 45 5.69 11.39 1.54
C ILE A 45 5.17 10.00 1.89
N VAL A 46 4.09 9.57 1.22
CA VAL A 46 3.53 8.24 1.39
C VAL A 46 4.00 7.33 0.27
N THR A 47 4.60 6.21 0.64
CA THR A 47 5.00 5.13 -0.29
C THR A 47 4.29 3.82 0.08
N ASP A 48 4.53 2.76 -0.65
CA ASP A 48 3.94 1.45 -0.35
C ASP A 48 4.39 0.89 1.00
N LYS A 49 5.64 1.19 1.43
CA LYS A 49 6.24 0.63 2.65
C LYS A 49 6.46 1.66 3.76
N TYR A 50 6.65 2.93 3.42
CA TYR A 50 7.07 3.96 4.36
C TYR A 50 6.26 5.24 4.22
N ILE A 51 6.13 5.96 5.32
CA ILE A 51 5.67 7.34 5.37
C ILE A 51 6.84 8.18 5.91
N VAL A 52 7.25 9.20 5.17
CA VAL A 52 8.37 10.06 5.56
C VAL A 52 7.87 11.46 5.88
N PHE A 53 8.19 11.91 7.07
CA PHE A 53 7.90 13.26 7.57
C PHE A 53 9.18 14.08 7.53
N THR A 54 9.09 15.36 7.20
CA THR A 54 10.24 16.25 7.07
C THR A 54 10.08 17.52 7.91
N ALA A 55 11.18 18.06 8.40
CA ALA A 55 11.19 19.31 9.17
C ALA A 55 12.48 20.10 8.93
N GLU A 56 12.43 21.40 9.23
CA GLU A 56 13.59 22.28 9.18
C GLU A 56 14.61 21.98 10.30
N THR A 57 15.89 22.26 10.06
CA THR A 57 17.00 22.00 10.99
C THR A 57 17.26 23.11 11.99
N GLY A 58 16.42 24.14 12.08
CA GLY A 58 16.60 25.26 13.04
C GLY A 58 16.44 24.87 14.51
N PRO A 59 15.44 24.05 14.89
CA PRO A 59 15.22 23.62 16.26
C PRO A 59 16.32 22.68 16.77
N ARG A 60 16.50 22.63 18.12
CA ARG A 60 17.41 21.69 18.76
C ARG A 60 16.85 20.26 18.78
N PHE A 61 15.52 20.14 18.82
CA PHE A 61 14.82 18.89 18.85
C PHE A 61 13.54 18.97 18.03
N VAL A 62 13.33 18.01 17.16
CA VAL A 62 12.06 17.75 16.51
C VAL A 62 11.73 16.28 16.73
N GLY A 63 10.52 16.04 17.20
CA GLY A 63 9.95 14.70 17.36
C GLY A 63 8.54 14.66 16.81
N ILE A 64 8.01 13.46 16.60
CA ILE A 64 6.65 13.19 16.13
C ILE A 64 5.97 12.20 17.06
N ALA A 65 4.69 12.39 17.32
CA ALA A 65 3.87 11.46 18.08
C ALA A 65 2.55 11.21 17.37
N PHE A 66 2.06 9.99 17.43
CA PHE A 66 0.94 9.48 16.64
C PHE A 66 -0.28 9.14 17.51
N ASP A 67 -1.46 9.25 16.91
CA ASP A 67 -2.76 8.91 17.54
C ASP A 67 -2.87 7.42 17.87
N PHE A 68 -2.39 6.53 16.98
CA PHE A 68 -2.43 5.08 17.21
C PHE A 68 -1.53 4.61 18.38
N GLU A 69 -0.62 5.47 18.86
CA GLU A 69 0.16 5.29 20.09
C GLU A 69 -0.38 6.12 21.25
N ASN A 70 -1.56 6.73 21.11
CA ASN A 70 -2.14 7.66 22.08
C ASN A 70 -1.21 8.82 22.45
N TYR A 71 -0.34 9.23 21.52
CA TYR A 71 0.68 10.29 21.71
C TYR A 71 1.66 10.04 22.86
N GLN A 72 1.82 8.78 23.32
CA GLN A 72 2.67 8.44 24.47
C GLN A 72 4.13 8.34 24.09
N THR A 73 4.45 8.06 22.82
CA THR A 73 5.81 7.91 22.33
C THR A 73 6.16 9.10 21.44
N ILE A 74 7.26 9.78 21.74
CA ILE A 74 7.81 10.84 20.89
C ILE A 74 9.00 10.24 20.14
N HIS A 75 8.85 10.09 18.83
CA HIS A 75 9.89 9.59 17.95
C HIS A 75 10.78 10.73 17.46
N PRO A 76 12.10 10.73 17.75
CA PRO A 76 13.00 11.81 17.33
C PRO A 76 13.27 11.78 15.82
N PHE A 77 13.36 12.95 15.22
CA PHE A 77 13.80 13.09 13.83
C PHE A 77 15.30 12.88 13.73
N LYS A 78 15.74 12.36 12.59
CA LYS A 78 17.14 12.21 12.19
C LYS A 78 17.52 13.36 11.27
N ILE A 79 18.81 13.70 11.22
CA ILE A 79 19.34 14.72 10.31
C ILE A 79 19.89 14.02 9.06
N LYS A 80 19.46 14.50 7.89
CA LYS A 80 20.05 14.16 6.60
C LYS A 80 20.84 15.37 6.10
N ASN A 81 22.13 15.19 5.86
CA ASN A 81 22.99 16.18 5.24
C ASN A 81 23.19 15.86 3.76
N SER A 82 22.96 16.82 2.90
CA SER A 82 23.36 16.75 1.50
C SER A 82 24.71 17.42 1.33
N ARG A 83 25.63 16.77 0.63
CA ARG A 83 27.01 17.24 0.46
C ARG A 83 27.31 17.48 -1.02
N ASP A 84 28.20 18.42 -1.29
CA ASP A 84 28.73 18.64 -2.63
C ASP A 84 29.87 17.66 -2.94
N PHE A 85 30.49 17.84 -4.12
CA PHE A 85 31.61 17.00 -4.54
C PHE A 85 32.92 17.25 -3.75
N ASN A 86 32.99 18.33 -2.95
CA ASN A 86 34.11 18.63 -2.00
C ASN A 86 33.82 18.10 -0.60
N ASP A 87 32.73 17.34 -0.42
CA ASP A 87 32.24 16.84 0.88
C ASP A 87 31.76 17.95 1.85
N GLU A 88 31.47 19.17 1.34
CA GLU A 88 30.89 20.25 2.12
C GLU A 88 29.38 20.11 2.22
N ILE A 89 28.81 20.37 3.42
CA ILE A 89 27.35 20.30 3.64
C ILE A 89 26.71 21.51 2.95
N ILE A 90 25.90 21.24 1.93
CA ILE A 90 25.16 22.25 1.18
C ILE A 90 23.72 22.45 1.65
N SER A 91 23.12 21.43 2.27
CA SER A 91 21.82 21.50 2.90
C SER A 91 21.64 20.41 3.96
N SER A 92 20.76 20.68 4.93
CA SER A 92 20.40 19.72 5.98
C SER A 92 18.89 19.74 6.16
N ILE A 93 18.30 18.57 6.36
CA ILE A 93 16.88 18.39 6.58
C ILE A 93 16.70 17.40 7.72
N MET A 94 15.75 17.66 8.61
CA MET A 94 15.32 16.67 9.59
C MET A 94 14.23 15.79 9.01
N PHE A 95 14.25 14.50 9.31
CA PHE A 95 13.24 13.56 8.84
C PHE A 95 12.96 12.45 9.85
N PHE A 96 11.76 11.92 9.79
CA PHE A 96 11.36 10.68 10.45
C PHE A 96 10.68 9.77 9.43
N SER A 97 10.99 8.49 9.45
CA SER A 97 10.36 7.48 8.60
C SER A 97 9.60 6.49 9.46
N LEU A 98 8.32 6.33 9.19
CA LEU A 98 7.43 5.34 9.77
C LEU A 98 7.25 4.21 8.76
N GLU A 99 7.37 2.96 9.20
CA GLU A 99 6.83 1.84 8.40
C GLU A 99 5.31 2.02 8.29
N ARG A 100 4.79 1.87 7.08
CA ARG A 100 3.38 2.09 6.82
C ARG A 100 2.54 1.04 7.55
N PRO A 101 1.66 1.43 8.50
CA PRO A 101 0.78 0.51 9.18
C PRO A 101 -0.20 -0.14 8.20
N ALA A 102 -0.37 -1.46 8.26
CA ALA A 102 -1.23 -2.21 7.35
C ALA A 102 -2.72 -1.98 7.59
N ASP A 103 -3.10 -1.73 8.85
CA ASP A 103 -4.49 -1.69 9.30
C ASP A 103 -5.08 -0.27 9.34
N LEU A 104 -4.29 0.75 9.00
CA LEU A 104 -4.71 2.15 9.04
C LEU A 104 -4.84 2.71 7.61
N THR A 105 -5.87 3.52 7.39
CA THR A 105 -6.08 4.26 6.15
C THR A 105 -5.68 5.73 6.28
N GLU A 106 -5.57 6.22 7.50
CA GLU A 106 -5.16 7.57 7.85
C GLU A 106 -4.44 7.56 9.21
N ILE A 107 -3.61 8.55 9.45
CA ILE A 107 -2.87 8.75 10.70
C ILE A 107 -2.98 10.21 11.09
N SER A 108 -3.37 10.46 12.35
CA SER A 108 -3.27 11.79 12.96
C SER A 108 -1.99 11.87 13.80
N TYR A 109 -1.32 13.01 13.75
CA TYR A 109 -0.05 13.19 14.43
C TYR A 109 0.17 14.62 14.87
N ARG A 110 1.13 14.81 15.76
CA ARG A 110 1.67 16.12 16.19
C ARG A 110 3.18 16.10 16.18
N LEU A 111 3.76 17.24 15.90
CA LEU A 111 5.17 17.46 16.12
C LEU A 111 5.44 17.99 17.53
N VAL A 112 6.61 17.68 18.04
CA VAL A 112 7.17 18.24 19.28
C VAL A 112 8.45 18.97 18.88
N ILE A 113 8.38 20.31 18.83
CA ILE A 113 9.50 21.16 18.41
C ILE A 113 10.00 21.90 19.65
N ASP A 114 11.22 21.60 20.09
CA ASP A 114 11.83 22.15 21.31
C ASP A 114 10.91 22.08 22.55
N GLY A 115 10.13 20.99 22.64
CA GLY A 115 9.17 20.73 23.73
C GLY A 115 7.77 21.31 23.50
N LEU A 116 7.54 22.07 22.44
CA LEU A 116 6.24 22.60 22.09
C LEU A 116 5.48 21.62 21.18
N TRP A 117 4.31 21.20 21.61
CA TRP A 117 3.40 20.39 20.81
C TRP A 117 2.64 21.24 19.78
N THR A 118 2.83 20.94 18.51
CA THR A 118 2.25 21.72 17.40
C THR A 118 1.77 20.78 16.28
N PRO A 119 0.77 21.18 15.48
CA PRO A 119 0.56 20.54 14.20
C PRO A 119 1.79 20.72 13.31
N ASP A 120 1.93 19.89 12.31
CA ASP A 120 3.02 20.00 11.34
C ASP A 120 2.85 21.25 10.47
N PRO A 121 3.80 22.21 10.51
CA PRO A 121 3.64 23.47 9.78
C PRO A 121 3.71 23.31 8.26
N VAL A 122 4.26 22.21 7.73
CA VAL A 122 4.36 21.98 6.28
C VAL A 122 3.24 21.11 5.74
N ASN A 123 2.46 20.48 6.60
CA ASN A 123 1.30 19.70 6.18
C ASN A 123 0.05 20.60 6.11
N THR A 124 -0.55 20.71 4.94
CA THR A 124 -1.77 21.52 4.74
C THR A 124 -3.02 20.85 5.29
N ASN A 125 -2.99 19.52 5.50
CA ASN A 125 -4.10 18.77 6.07
C ASN A 125 -4.07 18.81 7.61
N ASN A 126 -4.46 19.97 8.17
CA ASN A 126 -4.55 20.21 9.61
C ASN A 126 -6.01 20.42 10.02
N TYR A 127 -6.39 19.89 11.19
CA TYR A 127 -7.72 20.08 11.74
C TYR A 127 -7.67 20.31 13.25
N TYR A 128 -8.73 20.96 13.78
CA TYR A 128 -8.89 21.15 15.21
C TYR A 128 -9.80 20.04 15.76
N ASP A 129 -9.28 19.27 16.70
CA ASP A 129 -10.05 18.27 17.41
C ASP A 129 -10.69 18.91 18.64
N ALA A 130 -12.02 19.04 18.61
CA ALA A 130 -12.77 19.69 19.69
C ALA A 130 -12.92 18.81 20.95
N GLU A 131 -12.75 17.50 20.85
CA GLU A 131 -12.85 16.59 21.99
C GLU A 131 -11.62 16.72 22.90
N ILE A 132 -10.45 16.80 22.31
CA ILE A 132 -9.18 16.94 23.05
C ILE A 132 -8.65 18.38 23.07
N GLY A 133 -9.30 19.31 22.35
CA GLY A 133 -9.00 20.74 22.37
C GLY A 133 -7.67 21.14 21.75
N VAL A 134 -7.17 20.38 20.76
CA VAL A 134 -5.87 20.63 20.11
C VAL A 134 -5.96 20.54 18.59
N SER A 135 -5.01 21.19 17.91
CA SER A 135 -4.84 21.02 16.47
C SER A 135 -3.92 19.85 16.18
N LEU A 136 -4.31 19.07 15.18
CA LEU A 136 -3.63 17.86 14.72
C LEU A 136 -3.33 17.99 13.23
N SER A 137 -2.28 17.32 12.78
CA SER A 137 -2.04 17.09 11.36
C SER A 137 -2.46 15.67 10.99
N LYS A 138 -2.94 15.49 9.78
CA LYS A 138 -3.43 14.23 9.25
C LYS A 138 -2.68 13.84 7.97
N VAL A 139 -2.40 12.57 7.81
CA VAL A 139 -1.92 11.99 6.56
C VAL A 139 -2.83 10.84 6.17
N GLU A 140 -3.33 10.89 4.94
CA GLU A 140 -4.07 9.80 4.32
C GLU A 140 -3.07 8.84 3.71
N ILE A 141 -3.09 7.60 4.15
CA ILE A 141 -2.14 6.59 3.70
C ILE A 141 -2.80 5.56 2.77
N GLY A 142 -4.14 5.57 2.67
CA GLY A 142 -4.90 4.59 1.92
C GLY A 142 -4.78 3.18 2.50
N SER A 143 -5.48 2.22 1.95
CA SER A 143 -5.39 0.83 2.38
C SER A 143 -4.16 0.16 1.76
N THR A 144 -3.36 -0.55 2.57
CA THR A 144 -2.31 -1.46 2.09
C THR A 144 -2.86 -2.86 1.80
N LEU A 145 -4.11 -3.13 2.20
CA LEU A 145 -4.74 -4.39 1.86
C LEU A 145 -4.87 -4.47 0.33
N PRO A 146 -4.48 -5.61 -0.26
CA PRO A 146 -4.63 -5.77 -1.69
C PRO A 146 -6.10 -5.56 -2.06
N VAL A 147 -6.35 -4.62 -2.95
CA VAL A 147 -7.69 -4.38 -3.47
C VAL A 147 -8.01 -5.56 -4.38
N VAL A 148 -8.87 -6.46 -3.90
CA VAL A 148 -9.22 -7.72 -4.55
C VAL A 148 -10.70 -7.75 -4.91
N THR A 149 -11.03 -8.53 -5.92
CA THR A 149 -12.43 -8.84 -6.21
C THR A 149 -13.09 -9.51 -5.02
N GLY A 150 -14.25 -9.01 -4.60
CA GLY A 150 -14.96 -9.52 -3.43
C GLY A 150 -16.39 -9.02 -3.34
N THR A 151 -17.18 -9.64 -2.47
CA THR A 151 -18.59 -9.28 -2.23
C THR A 151 -18.72 -8.66 -0.83
N ASN A 152 -19.47 -7.58 -0.72
CA ASN A 152 -19.78 -6.94 0.55
C ASN A 152 -21.04 -7.55 1.21
N SER A 153 -21.39 -7.06 2.40
CA SER A 153 -22.58 -7.51 3.17
C SER A 153 -23.92 -7.23 2.49
N GLU A 154 -23.95 -6.38 1.47
CA GLU A 154 -25.15 -6.01 0.70
C GLU A 154 -25.28 -6.82 -0.59
N SER A 155 -24.51 -7.90 -0.73
CA SER A 155 -24.45 -8.73 -1.96
C SER A 155 -24.02 -7.96 -3.22
N ILE A 156 -23.31 -6.84 -3.04
CA ILE A 156 -22.66 -6.14 -4.15
C ILE A 156 -21.26 -6.70 -4.32
N THR A 157 -21.00 -7.26 -5.50
CA THR A 157 -19.69 -7.79 -5.86
C THR A 157 -18.90 -6.73 -6.61
N ARG A 158 -17.75 -6.35 -6.06
CA ARG A 158 -16.80 -5.46 -6.70
C ARG A 158 -15.76 -6.30 -7.44
N PHE A 159 -15.70 -6.15 -8.75
CA PHE A 159 -14.73 -6.78 -9.63
C PHE A 159 -13.59 -5.82 -9.93
N ILE A 160 -12.35 -6.31 -9.91
CA ILE A 160 -11.14 -5.50 -10.05
C ILE A 160 -10.19 -6.12 -11.06
N TYR A 161 -9.72 -5.28 -11.98
CA TYR A 161 -8.71 -5.65 -12.94
C TYR A 161 -7.55 -4.65 -12.92
N ASN A 162 -6.32 -5.15 -12.85
CA ASN A 162 -5.10 -4.36 -12.94
C ASN A 162 -4.38 -4.67 -14.26
N GLY A 163 -4.12 -3.65 -15.07
CA GLY A 163 -3.49 -3.79 -16.38
C GLY A 163 -2.93 -2.51 -16.94
N GLU A 164 -2.77 -2.44 -18.25
CA GLU A 164 -2.33 -1.22 -18.94
C GLU A 164 -3.43 -0.16 -18.92
N SER A 165 -3.05 1.11 -18.71
CA SER A 165 -3.96 2.25 -18.75
C SER A 165 -4.53 2.49 -20.15
N GLY A 166 -5.76 3.02 -20.21
CA GLY A 166 -6.44 3.39 -21.47
C GLY A 166 -6.96 2.19 -22.27
N LYS A 167 -7.17 1.03 -21.64
CA LYS A 167 -7.77 -0.14 -22.29
C LYS A 167 -9.26 -0.24 -21.98
N THR A 168 -10.02 -0.77 -22.92
CA THR A 168 -11.41 -1.18 -22.66
C THR A 168 -11.39 -2.56 -22.03
N VAL A 169 -11.79 -2.64 -20.76
CA VAL A 169 -11.88 -3.88 -20.00
C VAL A 169 -13.34 -4.21 -19.73
N ARG A 170 -13.76 -5.40 -20.12
CA ARG A 170 -15.13 -5.89 -19.93
C ARG A 170 -15.13 -7.13 -19.04
N ILE A 171 -16.30 -7.45 -18.48
CA ILE A 171 -16.50 -8.68 -17.71
C ILE A 171 -17.69 -9.44 -18.25
N GLY A 172 -17.52 -10.76 -18.35
CA GLY A 172 -18.60 -11.68 -18.70
C GLY A 172 -18.49 -12.95 -17.88
N GLY A 173 -19.63 -13.52 -17.58
CA GLY A 173 -19.72 -14.70 -16.76
C GLY A 173 -21.09 -15.39 -16.89
N ASN A 174 -21.35 -16.40 -16.05
CA ASN A 174 -22.66 -17.06 -16.07
C ASN A 174 -23.82 -16.11 -15.71
N PHE A 175 -23.55 -15.01 -15.00
CA PHE A 175 -24.52 -13.95 -14.70
C PHE A 175 -24.86 -13.04 -15.91
N THR A 176 -24.10 -13.12 -16.99
CA THR A 176 -24.36 -12.42 -18.26
C THR A 176 -24.61 -13.38 -19.42
N ASN A 177 -24.82 -14.68 -19.15
CA ASN A 177 -24.77 -15.73 -20.17
C ASN A 177 -23.51 -15.68 -21.04
N TRP A 178 -22.37 -15.30 -20.42
CA TRP A 178 -21.07 -15.12 -21.07
C TRP A 178 -21.01 -14.00 -22.12
N ASP A 179 -22.01 -13.12 -22.15
CA ASP A 179 -21.96 -11.91 -22.97
C ASP A 179 -21.08 -10.87 -22.28
N SER A 180 -19.91 -10.61 -22.85
CA SER A 180 -18.94 -9.66 -22.32
C SER A 180 -19.24 -8.20 -22.72
N TRP A 181 -20.31 -7.94 -23.48
CA TRP A 181 -20.68 -6.59 -23.92
C TRP A 181 -21.62 -5.89 -22.93
N ILE A 182 -22.15 -6.61 -21.94
CA ILE A 182 -23.11 -6.08 -20.98
C ILE A 182 -22.45 -5.13 -19.97
N TYR A 183 -21.24 -5.49 -19.49
CA TYR A 183 -20.55 -4.74 -18.46
C TYR A 183 -19.13 -4.37 -18.88
N GLU A 184 -18.81 -3.07 -18.75
CA GLU A 184 -17.48 -2.50 -18.96
C GLU A 184 -16.99 -1.92 -17.64
N LEU A 185 -15.72 -2.19 -17.26
CA LEU A 185 -15.10 -1.67 -16.05
C LEU A 185 -14.68 -0.22 -16.28
N GLU A 186 -14.83 0.61 -15.26
CA GLU A 186 -14.36 1.99 -15.24
C GLU A 186 -12.90 2.04 -14.82
N GLU A 187 -12.06 2.79 -15.53
CA GLU A 187 -10.69 3.08 -15.11
C GLU A 187 -10.71 4.23 -14.09
N THR A 188 -10.60 3.90 -12.78
CA THR A 188 -10.67 4.86 -11.68
C THR A 188 -9.30 5.45 -11.33
N SER A 189 -8.23 4.78 -11.73
CA SER A 189 -6.86 5.31 -11.75
C SER A 189 -6.05 4.60 -12.84
N PRO A 190 -4.91 5.16 -13.30
CA PRO A 190 -4.16 4.59 -14.42
C PRO A 190 -3.87 3.10 -14.28
N GLY A 191 -4.48 2.27 -15.15
CA GLY A 191 -4.35 0.82 -15.16
C GLY A 191 -5.17 0.07 -14.11
N PHE A 192 -5.94 0.78 -13.28
CA PHE A 192 -6.82 0.19 -12.29
C PHE A 192 -8.28 0.33 -12.72
N TYR A 193 -8.93 -0.79 -12.95
CA TYR A 193 -10.30 -0.87 -13.48
C TYR A 193 -11.22 -1.57 -12.50
N GLU A 194 -12.41 -1.07 -12.31
CA GLU A 194 -13.39 -1.67 -11.42
C GLU A 194 -14.83 -1.55 -11.88
N ILE A 195 -15.68 -2.44 -11.39
CA ILE A 195 -17.12 -2.36 -11.49
C ILE A 195 -17.77 -3.06 -10.30
N SER A 196 -18.86 -2.51 -9.82
CA SER A 196 -19.69 -3.11 -8.76
C SER A 196 -21.01 -3.60 -9.34
N ILE A 197 -21.29 -4.90 -9.19
CA ILE A 197 -22.47 -5.56 -9.72
C ILE A 197 -23.23 -6.21 -8.56
N PRO A 198 -24.53 -5.90 -8.35
CA PRO A 198 -25.35 -6.62 -7.40
C PRO A 198 -25.62 -8.03 -7.94
N LEU A 199 -25.13 -9.03 -7.22
CA LEU A 199 -25.32 -10.43 -7.56
C LEU A 199 -26.11 -11.15 -6.46
N PRO A 200 -27.20 -11.85 -6.77
CA PRO A 200 -27.88 -12.70 -5.81
C PRO A 200 -26.96 -13.76 -5.20
N GLN A 201 -27.37 -14.32 -4.06
CA GLN A 201 -26.65 -15.44 -3.44
C GLN A 201 -26.45 -16.59 -4.45
N GLY A 202 -25.19 -17.02 -4.60
CA GLY A 202 -24.87 -18.05 -5.59
C GLY A 202 -23.40 -18.16 -5.90
N LYS A 203 -23.05 -19.11 -6.78
CA LYS A 203 -21.70 -19.31 -7.29
C LYS A 203 -21.59 -18.82 -8.72
N TYR A 204 -20.63 -17.93 -8.96
CA TYR A 204 -20.45 -17.25 -10.24
C TYR A 204 -19.09 -17.56 -10.83
N TYR A 205 -19.07 -17.82 -12.15
CA TYR A 205 -17.88 -18.03 -12.96
C TYR A 205 -17.76 -16.85 -13.91
N TYR A 206 -16.55 -16.26 -14.01
CA TYR A 206 -16.35 -15.05 -14.82
C TYR A 206 -14.93 -14.95 -15.35
N ASN A 207 -14.78 -14.15 -16.42
CA ASN A 207 -13.51 -13.71 -16.95
C ASN A 207 -13.58 -12.23 -17.32
N TYR A 208 -12.44 -11.57 -17.30
CA TYR A 208 -12.28 -10.27 -17.94
C TYR A 208 -11.98 -10.45 -19.42
N PHE A 209 -12.34 -9.44 -20.21
CA PHE A 209 -12.17 -9.43 -21.66
C PHE A 209 -11.47 -8.15 -22.11
N LEU A 210 -10.32 -8.30 -22.77
CA LEU A 210 -9.63 -7.24 -23.49
C LEU A 210 -9.79 -7.53 -24.99
N GLY A 211 -10.70 -6.82 -25.62
CA GLY A 211 -11.18 -7.21 -26.95
C GLY A 211 -11.83 -8.59 -26.91
N MET A 212 -11.29 -9.54 -27.66
CA MET A 212 -11.76 -10.94 -27.70
C MET A 212 -10.99 -11.88 -26.77
N LYS A 213 -9.95 -11.39 -26.08
CA LYS A 213 -9.12 -12.22 -25.20
C LYS A 213 -9.74 -12.32 -23.82
N ALA A 214 -10.11 -13.54 -23.41
CA ALA A 214 -10.55 -13.83 -22.05
C ALA A 214 -9.33 -13.96 -21.10
N ILE A 215 -9.44 -13.36 -19.92
CA ILE A 215 -8.38 -13.32 -18.90
C ILE A 215 -9.01 -13.64 -17.54
N THR A 216 -8.39 -14.54 -16.79
CA THR A 216 -8.80 -14.81 -15.40
C THR A 216 -8.40 -13.66 -14.49
N ASP A 217 -9.17 -13.44 -13.44
CA ASP A 217 -8.88 -12.45 -12.41
C ASP A 217 -7.62 -12.83 -11.62
N LYS A 218 -6.62 -11.97 -11.65
CA LYS A 218 -5.37 -12.16 -10.90
C LYS A 218 -5.51 -11.84 -9.42
N THR A 219 -6.53 -11.06 -9.05
CA THR A 219 -6.80 -10.67 -7.66
C THR A 219 -7.62 -11.72 -6.90
N ASN A 220 -8.23 -12.67 -7.64
CA ASN A 220 -9.01 -13.77 -7.08
C ASN A 220 -8.26 -15.10 -7.30
N PRO A 221 -7.86 -15.82 -6.23
CA PRO A 221 -7.16 -17.09 -6.35
C PRO A 221 -8.07 -18.24 -6.79
N GLU A 222 -9.40 -18.13 -6.56
CA GLU A 222 -10.34 -19.20 -6.89
C GLU A 222 -10.58 -19.30 -8.40
N LYS A 223 -10.35 -20.48 -8.94
CA LYS A 223 -10.52 -20.79 -10.36
C LYS A 223 -11.16 -22.16 -10.54
N ALA A 224 -11.89 -22.32 -11.62
CA ALA A 224 -12.46 -23.60 -12.03
C ALA A 224 -12.42 -23.75 -13.54
N TYR A 225 -12.51 -25.01 -14.00
CA TYR A 225 -12.81 -25.31 -15.39
C TYR A 225 -14.31 -25.25 -15.60
N THR A 226 -14.72 -24.56 -16.64
CA THR A 226 -16.12 -24.57 -17.13
C THR A 226 -16.34 -25.82 -18.00
N ASP A 227 -17.60 -26.17 -18.24
CA ASP A 227 -17.97 -27.37 -19.01
C ASP A 227 -17.39 -27.39 -20.43
N ASP A 228 -17.07 -26.23 -20.99
CA ASP A 228 -16.42 -26.06 -22.29
C ASP A 228 -14.87 -26.08 -22.21
N GLY A 229 -14.31 -26.45 -21.05
CA GLY A 229 -12.88 -26.62 -20.83
C GLY A 229 -12.09 -25.31 -20.66
N ARG A 230 -12.74 -24.16 -20.57
CA ARG A 230 -12.08 -22.89 -20.27
C ARG A 230 -11.81 -22.74 -18.77
N ILE A 231 -10.73 -22.03 -18.42
CA ILE A 231 -10.45 -21.63 -17.03
C ILE A 231 -11.17 -20.30 -16.77
N SER A 232 -11.95 -20.25 -15.69
CA SER A 232 -12.62 -19.05 -15.23
C SER A 232 -12.35 -18.80 -13.76
N SER A 233 -12.37 -17.54 -13.36
CA SER A 233 -12.35 -17.15 -11.94
C SER A 233 -13.72 -17.43 -11.33
N VAL A 234 -13.71 -17.72 -10.03
CA VAL A 234 -14.92 -18.12 -9.28
C VAL A 234 -15.14 -17.15 -8.12
N ILE A 235 -16.38 -16.74 -7.91
CA ILE A 235 -16.78 -16.01 -6.71
C ILE A 235 -18.08 -16.58 -6.16
N THR A 236 -18.16 -16.70 -4.83
CA THR A 236 -19.35 -17.17 -4.13
C THR A 236 -19.93 -16.01 -3.31
N VAL A 237 -21.18 -15.65 -3.63
CA VAL A 237 -21.96 -14.65 -2.90
C VAL A 237 -22.81 -15.39 -1.86
N GLN A 238 -22.63 -15.02 -0.59
CA GLN A 238 -23.30 -15.65 0.57
C GLN A 238 -24.51 -14.85 1.01
#